data_5881399f62b5ba96e5a780300cfb7288
#
_entry.id   5881399f62b5ba96e5a780300cfb7288
#
_cell.length_a   1.000
_cell.length_b   1.000
_cell.length_c   1.000
_cell.angle_alpha   90.00
_cell.angle_beta   90.00
_cell.angle_gamma   90.00
#
_symmetry.space_group_name_H-M   'P 1'
#
loop_
_entity.id
_entity.type
_entity.pdbx_description
1 polymer ?
#
loop_
_entity_poly.entity_id
_entity_poly.type
_entity_poly.pdbx_seq_one_letter_code
_entity_poly.pdbx_strand_id
1 'polypeptide(L)'
;MEFRYYQMSAGSPILALLGQKWVQNYGNDVDYLHFHNYLEIGYCYGGDGYMILGEEEERFYGGIVTVIPPNYPHTTNSDIGTVSKWEYLFIDVEGFMKKFLDNPVKAEKVIQRIYSRALFFEEKENLSISEKIRKIMDIMRDGEEFFLEEAKGVLAALLVEIARLNRDSGEDKVAEDAGKLTNMITRVLDYVSYHYMEDIKVEDLANICHISETHFRRVFTSYMKMSPLEYINTVRVYTACELLETTDAPVADVAHKCGFTTNSTFNRNFKQLMGVTPLEWRKRPESYEQQLLRFNIHSEKGW
;
A
#
# COMPACT_ATOMS: atom_id res chain seq x y z
N MET A 1 9.10 9.16 7.81
CA MET A 1 8.17 8.41 6.97
C MET A 1 7.99 7.03 7.53
N GLU A 2 6.79 6.45 7.46
CA GLU A 2 6.44 5.14 7.99
C GLU A 2 6.03 4.20 6.83
N PHE A 3 6.54 2.96 6.82
CA PHE A 3 6.09 1.93 5.89
C PHE A 3 5.03 1.07 6.56
N ARG A 4 3.82 1.03 6.01
CA ARG A 4 2.69 0.21 6.46
C ARG A 4 2.51 -0.96 5.51
N TYR A 5 2.87 -2.15 5.96
CA TYR A 5 2.69 -3.35 5.17
C TYR A 5 1.32 -3.97 5.49
N TYR A 6 0.44 -3.97 4.51
CA TYR A 6 -0.85 -4.65 4.61
C TYR A 6 -0.76 -6.05 4.03
N GLN A 7 -1.53 -6.97 4.60
CA GLN A 7 -1.58 -8.36 4.17
C GLN A 7 -2.98 -8.68 3.66
N MET A 8 -3.05 -9.32 2.50
CA MET A 8 -4.31 -9.80 1.95
C MET A 8 -4.73 -11.12 2.58
N SER A 9 -6.02 -11.28 2.83
CA SER A 9 -6.56 -12.59 3.19
C SER A 9 -6.44 -13.56 2.01
N ALA A 10 -6.22 -14.85 2.31
CA ALA A 10 -6.08 -15.86 1.27
C ALA A 10 -7.25 -15.85 0.29
N GLY A 11 -6.95 -15.68 -1.00
CA GLY A 11 -7.94 -15.67 -2.09
C GLY A 11 -8.70 -14.35 -2.29
N SER A 12 -8.48 -13.34 -1.45
CA SER A 12 -9.05 -11.99 -1.61
C SER A 12 -8.04 -11.04 -2.22
N PRO A 13 -8.37 -10.32 -3.30
CA PRO A 13 -7.56 -9.19 -3.78
C PRO A 13 -7.90 -7.88 -3.07
N ILE A 14 -8.83 -7.89 -2.10
CA ILE A 14 -9.34 -6.71 -1.42
C ILE A 14 -9.21 -6.90 0.08
N LEU A 15 -8.64 -5.90 0.75
CA LEU A 15 -8.68 -5.70 2.17
C LEU A 15 -9.52 -4.46 2.45
N ALA A 16 -10.62 -4.61 3.18
CA ALA A 16 -11.54 -3.51 3.48
C ALA A 16 -11.44 -3.10 4.95
N LEU A 17 -11.16 -1.82 5.20
CA LEU A 17 -11.20 -1.20 6.51
C LEU A 17 -12.46 -0.33 6.58
N LEU A 18 -13.51 -0.86 7.20
CA LEU A 18 -14.85 -0.28 7.18
C LEU A 18 -15.31 0.14 8.57
N GLY A 19 -15.91 1.29 8.68
CA GLY A 19 -16.24 2.12 9.81
C GLY A 19 -16.60 1.48 11.16
N GLN A 20 -17.41 0.42 11.20
CA GLN A 20 -17.77 -0.23 12.45
C GLN A 20 -16.76 -1.25 12.99
N LYS A 21 -15.77 -1.63 12.18
CA LYS A 21 -14.79 -2.69 12.50
C LYS A 21 -13.38 -2.16 12.71
N TRP A 22 -13.13 -0.89 12.44
CA TRP A 22 -11.80 -0.30 12.61
C TRP A 22 -11.89 1.20 12.95
N VAL A 23 -10.87 1.74 13.61
CA VAL A 23 -10.67 3.18 13.83
C VAL A 23 -9.21 3.51 13.61
N GLN A 24 -8.97 4.54 12.82
CA GLN A 24 -7.67 5.17 12.75
C GLN A 24 -7.74 6.53 13.45
N ASN A 25 -6.82 6.80 14.37
CA ASN A 25 -6.70 8.13 14.95
C ASN A 25 -5.96 9.01 13.94
N TYR A 26 -6.69 9.96 13.36
CA TYR A 26 -6.10 11.03 12.56
C TYR A 26 -5.60 12.10 13.52
N GLY A 27 -4.27 12.28 13.59
CA GLY A 27 -3.66 13.30 14.43
C GLY A 27 -3.88 14.69 13.87
N ASN A 28 -3.81 15.68 14.77
CA ASN A 28 -3.48 17.04 14.39
C ASN A 28 -1.95 17.12 14.35
N ASP A 29 -1.39 17.78 13.35
CA ASP A 29 0.07 17.96 13.19
C ASP A 29 0.88 16.64 13.11
N VAL A 30 0.44 15.70 12.27
CA VAL A 30 1.24 14.52 11.96
C VAL A 30 2.32 14.91 10.95
N ASP A 31 3.52 15.18 11.44
CA ASP A 31 4.67 15.60 10.63
C ASP A 31 5.30 14.48 9.78
N TYR A 32 4.71 13.29 9.73
CA TYR A 32 5.31 12.19 8.98
C TYR A 32 4.35 11.60 7.95
N LEU A 33 4.86 11.45 6.74
CA LEU A 33 4.20 10.72 5.68
C LEU A 33 4.30 9.21 5.94
N HIS A 34 3.30 8.46 5.49
CA HIS A 34 3.37 7.02 5.37
C HIS A 34 3.16 6.57 3.94
N PHE A 35 3.46 5.32 3.66
CA PHE A 35 3.19 4.65 2.39
C PHE A 35 2.97 3.15 2.65
N HIS A 36 2.40 2.47 1.69
CA HIS A 36 2.02 1.06 1.82
C HIS A 36 2.22 0.29 0.50
N ASN A 37 2.11 -1.04 0.59
CA ASN A 37 2.42 -1.97 -0.50
C ASN A 37 1.29 -2.20 -1.51
N TYR A 38 0.05 -1.77 -1.24
CA TYR A 38 -1.10 -1.95 -2.13
C TYR A 38 -1.70 -0.62 -2.58
N LEU A 39 -2.52 -0.65 -3.65
CA LEU A 39 -3.35 0.49 -4.01
C LEU A 39 -4.32 0.77 -2.87
N GLU A 40 -4.38 2.01 -2.39
CA GLU A 40 -5.38 2.47 -1.43
C GLU A 40 -6.48 3.24 -2.15
N ILE A 41 -7.72 2.93 -1.82
CA ILE A 41 -8.88 3.74 -2.20
C ILE A 41 -9.56 4.19 -0.92
N GLY A 42 -9.61 5.51 -0.69
CA GLY A 42 -10.27 6.12 0.45
C GLY A 42 -11.58 6.78 0.06
N TYR A 43 -12.58 6.69 0.94
CA TYR A 43 -13.83 7.45 0.85
C TYR A 43 -14.10 8.17 2.17
N CYS A 44 -14.22 9.49 2.11
CA CYS A 44 -14.52 10.33 3.26
C CYS A 44 -16.04 10.48 3.44
N TYR A 45 -16.58 9.98 4.55
CA TYR A 45 -18.00 10.15 4.89
C TYR A 45 -18.28 11.46 5.62
N GLY A 46 -17.28 12.06 6.26
CA GLY A 46 -17.44 13.32 6.99
C GLY A 46 -16.22 13.71 7.78
N GLY A 47 -16.28 14.88 8.38
CA GLY A 47 -15.14 15.55 8.99
C GLY A 47 -14.40 16.41 7.98
N ASP A 48 -13.50 17.25 8.49
CA ASP A 48 -12.73 18.20 7.72
C ASP A 48 -11.26 18.10 8.09
N GLY A 49 -10.41 18.40 7.14
CA GLY A 49 -8.96 18.36 7.35
C GLY A 49 -8.18 18.57 6.07
N TYR A 50 -6.94 18.18 6.10
CA TYR A 50 -6.09 18.19 4.92
C TYR A 50 -5.36 16.86 4.76
N MET A 51 -5.11 16.50 3.52
CA MET A 51 -4.32 15.34 3.12
C MET A 51 -3.07 15.84 2.41
N ILE A 52 -1.93 15.30 2.78
CA ILE A 52 -0.68 15.54 2.04
C ILE A 52 -0.49 14.36 1.09
N LEU A 53 -0.38 14.63 -0.20
CA LEU A 53 -0.14 13.67 -1.28
C LEU A 53 1.22 13.97 -1.91
N GLY A 54 2.27 13.26 -1.48
CA GLY A 54 3.63 13.59 -1.86
C GLY A 54 4.08 14.93 -1.28
N GLU A 55 4.05 15.99 -2.08
CA GLU A 55 4.38 17.37 -1.67
C GLU A 55 3.16 18.32 -1.77
N GLU A 56 2.03 17.83 -2.27
CA GLU A 56 0.80 18.60 -2.45
C GLU A 56 -0.09 18.47 -1.21
N GLU A 57 -0.71 19.59 -0.81
CA GLU A 57 -1.69 19.62 0.28
C GLU A 57 -3.09 19.87 -0.30
N GLU A 58 -4.02 18.96 0.02
CA GLU A 58 -5.39 18.98 -0.45
C GLU A 58 -6.36 19.05 0.72
N ARG A 59 -7.37 19.91 0.64
CA ARG A 59 -8.46 20.00 1.64
C ARG A 59 -9.49 18.92 1.40
N PHE A 60 -9.80 18.14 2.43
CA PHE A 60 -10.86 17.15 2.36
C PHE A 60 -12.05 17.51 3.26
N TYR A 61 -13.18 16.96 2.88
CA TYR A 61 -14.47 17.00 3.59
C TYR A 61 -15.31 15.78 3.14
N GLY A 62 -16.53 15.63 3.69
CA GLY A 62 -17.39 14.50 3.30
C GLY A 62 -17.68 14.47 1.79
N GLY A 63 -17.56 13.30 1.18
CA GLY A 63 -17.69 13.08 -0.27
C GLY A 63 -16.39 13.16 -1.07
N ILE A 64 -15.24 13.30 -0.41
CA ILE A 64 -13.93 13.17 -1.08
C ILE A 64 -13.58 11.69 -1.27
N VAL A 65 -13.05 11.40 -2.44
CA VAL A 65 -12.49 10.08 -2.86
C VAL A 65 -11.02 10.22 -3.15
N THR A 66 -10.24 9.26 -2.68
CA THR A 66 -8.82 9.15 -2.99
C THR A 66 -8.47 7.82 -3.63
N VAL A 67 -7.51 7.82 -4.55
CA VAL A 67 -6.91 6.61 -5.13
C VAL A 67 -5.41 6.80 -5.08
N ILE A 68 -4.74 6.08 -4.19
CA ILE A 68 -3.32 6.28 -3.89
C ILE A 68 -2.53 5.05 -4.32
N PRO A 69 -1.58 5.19 -5.26
CA PRO A 69 -0.73 4.08 -5.71
C PRO A 69 0.08 3.45 -4.57
N PRO A 70 0.53 2.19 -4.72
CA PRO A 70 1.52 1.62 -3.82
C PRO A 70 2.76 2.51 -3.72
N ASN A 71 3.39 2.49 -2.55
CA ASN A 71 4.62 3.23 -2.27
C ASN A 71 4.53 4.77 -2.43
N TYR A 72 3.32 5.31 -2.61
CA TYR A 72 3.11 6.75 -2.73
C TYR A 72 2.99 7.40 -1.34
N PRO A 73 3.88 8.35 -0.98
CA PRO A 73 3.87 8.96 0.35
C PRO A 73 2.68 9.88 0.55
N HIS A 74 1.96 9.69 1.65
CA HIS A 74 0.80 10.51 1.99
C HIS A 74 0.54 10.53 3.49
N THR A 75 -0.30 11.44 3.95
CA THR A 75 -0.87 11.45 5.30
C THR A 75 -2.19 12.20 5.35
N THR A 76 -3.04 11.86 6.31
CA THR A 76 -4.34 12.48 6.54
C THR A 76 -4.32 13.15 7.91
N ASN A 77 -4.67 14.43 7.97
CA ASN A 77 -4.76 15.19 9.20
C ASN A 77 -6.17 15.80 9.34
N SER A 78 -6.82 15.54 10.47
CA SER A 78 -8.09 16.18 10.80
C SER A 78 -7.87 17.59 11.34
N ASP A 79 -8.79 18.50 11.09
CA ASP A 79 -8.79 19.80 11.72
C ASP A 79 -9.03 19.68 13.23
N ILE A 80 -8.51 20.61 14.00
CA ILE A 80 -8.66 20.65 15.45
C ILE A 80 -10.13 20.66 15.81
N GLY A 81 -10.56 19.68 16.63
CA GLY A 81 -11.95 19.56 17.10
C GLY A 81 -12.90 18.85 16.14
N THR A 82 -12.40 18.34 15.01
CA THR A 82 -13.18 17.50 14.09
C THR A 82 -12.79 16.02 14.21
N VAL A 83 -13.72 15.14 13.81
CA VAL A 83 -13.48 13.69 13.69
C VAL A 83 -13.71 13.31 12.25
N SER A 84 -12.66 12.94 11.55
CA SER A 84 -12.76 12.51 10.16
C SER A 84 -13.15 11.05 10.07
N LYS A 85 -14.11 10.75 9.22
CA LYS A 85 -14.71 9.44 9.03
C LYS A 85 -14.36 8.94 7.63
N TRP A 86 -13.35 8.07 7.57
CA TRP A 86 -12.89 7.47 6.32
C TRP A 86 -13.08 5.97 6.35
N GLU A 87 -13.36 5.40 5.19
CA GLU A 87 -13.25 3.97 4.92
C GLU A 87 -12.23 3.74 3.81
N TYR A 88 -11.54 2.61 3.87
CA TYR A 88 -10.47 2.31 2.93
C TYR A 88 -10.58 0.90 2.35
N LEU A 89 -10.22 0.79 1.07
CA LEU A 89 -9.96 -0.48 0.40
C LEU A 89 -8.49 -0.51 0.02
N PHE A 90 -7.77 -1.54 0.43
CA PHE A 90 -6.44 -1.87 -0.08
C PHE A 90 -6.58 -2.98 -1.11
N ILE A 91 -5.96 -2.82 -2.28
CA ILE A 91 -6.21 -3.67 -3.44
C ILE A 91 -4.90 -4.20 -4.01
N ASP A 92 -4.77 -5.53 -4.11
CA ASP A 92 -3.74 -6.20 -4.91
C ASP A 92 -4.09 -6.12 -6.39
N VAL A 93 -3.79 -4.97 -7.00
CA VAL A 93 -4.07 -4.72 -8.43
C VAL A 93 -3.29 -5.68 -9.31
N GLU A 94 -2.03 -5.96 -8.98
CA GLU A 94 -1.17 -6.81 -9.81
C GLU A 94 -1.63 -8.26 -9.81
N GLY A 95 -1.77 -8.86 -8.61
CA GLY A 95 -2.23 -10.22 -8.49
C GLY A 95 -3.62 -10.42 -9.09
N PHE A 96 -4.49 -9.41 -8.99
CA PHE A 96 -5.83 -9.44 -9.57
C PHE A 96 -5.83 -9.26 -11.09
N MET A 97 -5.20 -8.20 -11.62
CA MET A 97 -5.25 -7.88 -13.05
C MET A 97 -4.50 -8.90 -13.91
N LYS A 98 -3.38 -9.44 -13.41
CA LYS A 98 -2.64 -10.51 -14.09
C LYS A 98 -3.44 -11.82 -14.22
N LYS A 99 -4.39 -12.07 -13.30
CA LYS A 99 -5.34 -13.22 -13.37
C LYS A 99 -6.58 -12.90 -14.18
N PHE A 100 -7.05 -11.65 -14.15
CA PHE A 100 -8.27 -11.21 -14.82
C PHE A 100 -8.08 -11.02 -16.32
N LEU A 101 -6.92 -10.54 -16.77
CA LEU A 101 -6.61 -10.33 -18.17
C LEU A 101 -5.74 -11.47 -18.72
N ASP A 102 -6.23 -12.16 -19.76
CA ASP A 102 -5.49 -13.25 -20.41
C ASP A 102 -4.20 -12.80 -21.12
N ASN A 103 -4.06 -11.50 -21.35
CA ASN A 103 -2.91 -10.93 -22.05
C ASN A 103 -2.01 -10.15 -21.09
N PRO A 104 -0.78 -10.64 -20.80
CA PRO A 104 0.15 -10.01 -19.88
C PRO A 104 0.51 -8.55 -20.23
N VAL A 105 0.65 -8.24 -21.53
CA VAL A 105 0.98 -6.88 -21.98
C VAL A 105 -0.18 -5.91 -21.70
N LYS A 106 -1.43 -6.39 -21.87
CA LYS A 106 -2.60 -5.58 -21.51
C LYS A 106 -2.70 -5.39 -20.00
N ALA A 107 -2.43 -6.44 -19.21
CA ALA A 107 -2.43 -6.36 -17.76
C ALA A 107 -1.42 -5.31 -17.28
N GLU A 108 -0.18 -5.40 -17.75
CA GLU A 108 0.88 -4.45 -17.41
C GLU A 108 0.50 -3.00 -17.76
N LYS A 109 -0.03 -2.78 -18.97
CA LYS A 109 -0.47 -1.46 -19.40
C LYS A 109 -1.59 -0.88 -18.51
N VAL A 110 -2.53 -1.71 -18.06
CA VAL A 110 -3.61 -1.29 -17.16
C VAL A 110 -3.05 -0.95 -15.79
N ILE A 111 -2.17 -1.79 -15.24
CA ILE A 111 -1.51 -1.58 -13.95
C ILE A 111 -0.71 -0.27 -13.95
N GLN A 112 0.14 -0.05 -14.95
CA GLN A 112 0.93 1.18 -15.10
C GLN A 112 0.05 2.43 -15.13
N ARG A 113 -1.10 2.39 -15.81
CA ARG A 113 -2.05 3.50 -15.84
C ARG A 113 -2.70 3.75 -14.49
N ILE A 114 -3.08 2.68 -13.77
CA ILE A 114 -3.66 2.81 -12.42
C ILE A 114 -2.65 3.46 -11.47
N TYR A 115 -1.37 3.08 -11.56
CA TYR A 115 -0.31 3.55 -10.69
C TYR A 115 0.35 4.87 -11.13
N SER A 116 -0.05 5.45 -12.27
CA SER A 116 0.63 6.60 -12.86
C SER A 116 0.55 7.87 -12.02
N ARG A 117 -0.48 8.03 -11.18
CA ARG A 117 -0.66 9.17 -10.28
C ARG A 117 -1.64 8.85 -9.16
N ALA A 118 -1.54 9.58 -8.06
CA ALA A 118 -2.60 9.66 -7.07
C ALA A 118 -3.78 10.47 -7.61
N LEU A 119 -5.01 10.10 -7.18
CA LEU A 119 -6.23 10.84 -7.50
C LEU A 119 -6.85 11.34 -6.21
N PHE A 120 -7.35 12.57 -6.26
CA PHE A 120 -8.11 13.23 -5.23
C PHE A 120 -9.24 14.01 -5.91
N PHE A 121 -10.50 13.69 -5.61
CA PHE A 121 -11.66 14.31 -6.28
C PHE A 121 -12.93 14.22 -5.45
N GLU A 122 -13.89 15.11 -5.70
CA GLU A 122 -15.24 14.99 -5.15
C GLU A 122 -16.03 13.87 -5.84
N GLU A 123 -16.85 13.11 -5.10
CA GLU A 123 -17.60 11.97 -5.65
C GLU A 123 -18.42 12.34 -6.90
N LYS A 124 -18.96 13.58 -6.93
CA LYS A 124 -19.77 14.07 -8.06
C LYS A 124 -18.99 14.30 -9.35
N GLU A 125 -17.68 14.46 -9.28
CA GLU A 125 -16.81 14.66 -10.46
C GLU A 125 -16.60 13.37 -11.23
N ASN A 126 -16.65 12.22 -10.53
CA ASN A 126 -16.47 10.89 -11.11
C ASN A 126 -17.49 9.91 -10.51
N LEU A 127 -18.81 10.19 -10.70
CA LEU A 127 -19.91 9.42 -10.11
C LEU A 127 -19.77 7.90 -10.33
N SER A 128 -19.46 7.49 -11.55
CA SER A 128 -19.37 6.07 -11.90
C SER A 128 -18.27 5.34 -11.11
N ILE A 129 -17.13 6.00 -10.86
CA ILE A 129 -16.04 5.47 -10.02
C ILE A 129 -16.47 5.43 -8.57
N SER A 130 -17.04 6.52 -8.07
CA SER A 130 -17.48 6.66 -6.68
C SER A 130 -18.57 5.66 -6.30
N GLU A 131 -19.54 5.43 -7.19
CA GLU A 131 -20.58 4.42 -7.01
C GLU A 131 -20.04 3.00 -6.91
N LYS A 132 -19.02 2.66 -7.75
CA LYS A 132 -18.38 1.34 -7.69
C LYS A 132 -17.58 1.16 -6.41
N ILE A 133 -16.88 2.20 -5.94
CA ILE A 133 -16.14 2.18 -4.68
C ILE A 133 -17.10 1.90 -3.52
N ARG A 134 -18.20 2.67 -3.40
CA ARG A 134 -19.20 2.45 -2.36
C ARG A 134 -19.85 1.07 -2.47
N LYS A 135 -20.18 0.62 -3.69
CA LYS A 135 -20.76 -0.71 -3.91
C LYS A 135 -19.80 -1.83 -3.40
N ILE A 136 -18.50 -1.72 -3.64
CA ILE A 136 -17.52 -2.68 -3.10
C ILE A 136 -17.51 -2.62 -1.57
N MET A 137 -17.49 -1.42 -0.98
CA MET A 137 -17.52 -1.24 0.47
C MET A 137 -18.79 -1.87 1.08
N ASP A 138 -19.95 -1.67 0.48
CA ASP A 138 -21.22 -2.25 0.94
C ASP A 138 -21.19 -3.79 0.83
N ILE A 139 -20.77 -4.36 -0.29
CA ILE A 139 -20.63 -5.80 -0.48
C ILE A 139 -19.70 -6.39 0.58
N MET A 140 -18.55 -5.77 0.82
CA MET A 140 -17.56 -6.24 1.82
C MET A 140 -18.07 -6.08 3.26
N ARG A 141 -18.96 -5.11 3.53
CA ARG A 141 -19.61 -4.88 4.83
C ARG A 141 -20.67 -5.91 5.10
N ASP A 142 -21.53 -6.18 4.12
CA ASP A 142 -22.67 -7.07 4.26
C ASP A 142 -22.22 -8.54 4.36
N GLY A 143 -21.19 -8.94 3.60
CA GLY A 143 -20.58 -10.25 3.69
C GLY A 143 -21.52 -11.41 3.34
N GLU A 144 -22.50 -11.16 2.44
CA GLU A 144 -23.47 -12.17 1.99
C GLU A 144 -22.80 -13.33 1.21
N GLU A 145 -23.53 -14.39 0.94
CA GLU A 145 -23.01 -15.50 0.17
C GLU A 145 -22.46 -15.02 -1.20
N PHE A 146 -21.24 -15.46 -1.57
CA PHE A 146 -20.52 -15.04 -2.78
C PHE A 146 -20.12 -13.53 -2.84
N PHE A 147 -20.11 -12.83 -1.70
CA PHE A 147 -19.75 -11.41 -1.65
C PHE A 147 -18.40 -11.12 -2.29
N LEU A 148 -17.43 -12.02 -2.15
CA LEU A 148 -16.09 -11.82 -2.68
C LEU A 148 -16.06 -11.89 -4.22
N GLU A 149 -16.86 -12.78 -4.81
CA GLU A 149 -17.00 -12.91 -6.26
C GLU A 149 -17.74 -11.69 -6.85
N GLU A 150 -18.78 -11.21 -6.17
CA GLU A 150 -19.48 -9.95 -6.54
C GLU A 150 -18.52 -8.77 -6.47
N ALA A 151 -17.77 -8.63 -5.36
CA ALA A 151 -16.78 -7.57 -5.18
C ALA A 151 -15.70 -7.59 -6.27
N LYS A 152 -15.17 -8.77 -6.63
CA LYS A 152 -14.20 -8.94 -7.73
C LYS A 152 -14.76 -8.48 -9.09
N GLY A 153 -16.04 -8.75 -9.36
CA GLY A 153 -16.71 -8.30 -10.59
C GLY A 153 -16.77 -6.77 -10.68
N VAL A 154 -17.17 -6.12 -9.61
CA VAL A 154 -17.22 -4.64 -9.52
C VAL A 154 -15.79 -4.05 -9.55
N LEU A 155 -14.83 -4.68 -8.87
CA LEU A 155 -13.43 -4.27 -8.84
C LEU A 155 -12.81 -4.27 -10.24
N ALA A 156 -13.06 -5.30 -11.04
CA ALA A 156 -12.57 -5.35 -12.42
C ALA A 156 -13.04 -4.13 -13.23
N ALA A 157 -14.32 -3.79 -13.14
CA ALA A 157 -14.89 -2.63 -13.82
C ALA A 157 -14.29 -1.31 -13.31
N LEU A 158 -14.13 -1.18 -11.99
CA LEU A 158 -13.54 -0.01 -11.32
C LEU A 158 -12.10 0.22 -11.79
N LEU A 159 -11.24 -0.81 -11.75
CA LEU A 159 -9.83 -0.69 -12.11
C LEU A 159 -9.63 -0.32 -13.60
N VAL A 160 -10.45 -0.89 -14.49
CA VAL A 160 -10.43 -0.52 -15.90
C VAL A 160 -10.86 0.94 -16.11
N GLU A 161 -11.82 1.43 -15.33
CA GLU A 161 -12.27 2.82 -15.41
C GLU A 161 -11.23 3.80 -14.89
N ILE A 162 -10.58 3.50 -13.76
CA ILE A 162 -9.43 4.28 -13.27
C ILE A 162 -8.30 4.32 -14.31
N ALA A 163 -7.98 3.19 -14.94
CA ALA A 163 -6.97 3.15 -16.00
C ALA A 163 -7.34 3.97 -17.24
N ARG A 164 -8.66 4.15 -17.52
CA ARG A 164 -9.14 5.03 -18.60
C ARG A 164 -9.06 6.49 -18.21
N LEU A 165 -9.42 6.83 -16.97
CA LEU A 165 -9.30 8.19 -16.44
C LEU A 165 -7.85 8.70 -16.48
N ASN A 166 -6.89 7.80 -16.25
CA ASN A 166 -5.47 8.12 -16.31
C ASN A 166 -4.84 8.04 -17.72
N ARG A 167 -5.64 7.78 -18.77
CA ARG A 167 -5.14 7.64 -20.14
C ARG A 167 -4.61 8.96 -20.72
N ASP A 168 -5.25 10.06 -20.35
CA ASP A 168 -5.00 11.39 -20.94
C ASP A 168 -4.01 12.25 -20.12
N SER A 169 -3.57 11.74 -18.97
CA SER A 169 -2.40 12.28 -18.29
C SER A 169 -1.18 11.84 -19.10
N GLY A 170 -0.84 12.70 -20.10
CA GLY A 170 0.16 12.41 -21.12
C GLY A 170 1.47 11.86 -20.53
N GLU A 171 2.14 11.03 -21.29
CA GLU A 171 3.44 10.43 -21.01
C GLU A 171 4.53 11.47 -20.67
N ASP A 172 4.26 12.78 -20.75
CA ASP A 172 5.21 13.89 -20.77
C ASP A 172 5.02 14.98 -19.71
N LYS A 173 4.18 14.80 -18.67
CA LYS A 173 4.14 15.74 -17.54
C LYS A 173 4.14 15.01 -16.21
N VAL A 174 5.22 14.31 -15.91
CA VAL A 174 5.74 14.23 -14.56
C VAL A 174 6.04 15.69 -14.16
N ALA A 175 5.33 16.19 -13.15
CA ALA A 175 5.54 17.54 -12.63
C ALA A 175 7.03 17.77 -12.39
N GLU A 176 7.62 18.70 -13.15
CA GLU A 176 9.07 18.75 -13.41
C GLU A 176 9.90 19.25 -12.23
N ASP A 177 9.35 19.75 -11.13
CA ASP A 177 10.17 20.29 -10.03
C ASP A 177 9.70 20.06 -8.59
N ALA A 178 8.46 19.74 -8.32
CA ALA A 178 7.94 19.57 -6.95
C ALA A 178 7.86 18.10 -6.55
N GLY A 179 8.67 17.25 -6.86
CA GLY A 179 8.56 15.83 -6.55
C GLY A 179 9.83 15.02 -6.84
N LYS A 180 10.94 15.67 -7.19
CA LYS A 180 12.16 14.93 -7.55
C LYS A 180 12.59 13.94 -6.48
N LEU A 181 12.53 14.33 -5.21
CA LEU A 181 12.91 13.47 -4.09
C LEU A 181 11.86 12.38 -3.85
N THR A 182 10.58 12.75 -3.79
CA THR A 182 9.47 11.80 -3.63
C THR A 182 9.45 10.80 -4.77
N ASN A 183 9.48 11.27 -6.02
CA ASN A 183 9.52 10.40 -7.21
C ASN A 183 10.77 9.50 -7.23
N MET A 184 11.93 10.02 -6.81
CA MET A 184 13.15 9.24 -6.69
C MET A 184 12.99 8.11 -5.66
N ILE A 185 12.45 8.43 -4.48
CA ILE A 185 12.22 7.42 -3.44
C ILE A 185 11.17 6.41 -3.89
N THR A 186 10.03 6.85 -4.42
CA THR A 186 8.98 5.95 -4.93
C THR A 186 9.53 4.95 -5.94
N ARG A 187 10.35 5.39 -6.92
CA ARG A 187 11.00 4.48 -7.88
C ARG A 187 11.87 3.42 -7.21
N VAL A 188 12.57 3.77 -6.14
CA VAL A 188 13.37 2.82 -5.36
C VAL A 188 12.48 1.84 -4.60
N LEU A 189 11.41 2.33 -3.98
CA LEU A 189 10.46 1.49 -3.26
C LEU A 189 9.78 0.50 -4.21
N ASP A 190 9.36 0.96 -5.39
CA ASP A 190 8.80 0.11 -6.44
C ASP A 190 9.81 -0.95 -6.87
N TYR A 191 11.05 -0.53 -7.17
CA TYR A 191 12.10 -1.47 -7.57
C TYR A 191 12.30 -2.56 -6.53
N VAL A 192 12.40 -2.20 -5.25
CA VAL A 192 12.55 -3.18 -4.16
C VAL A 192 11.33 -4.09 -4.06
N SER A 193 10.12 -3.56 -4.22
CA SER A 193 8.88 -4.35 -4.15
C SER A 193 8.80 -5.43 -5.24
N TYR A 194 9.35 -5.16 -6.43
CA TYR A 194 9.37 -6.12 -7.54
C TYR A 194 10.57 -7.08 -7.52
N HIS A 195 11.71 -6.63 -6.96
CA HIS A 195 13.00 -7.32 -7.05
C HIS A 195 13.51 -7.84 -5.70
N TYR A 196 12.72 -7.78 -4.62
CA TYR A 196 13.17 -8.16 -3.27
C TYR A 196 13.79 -9.56 -3.17
N MET A 197 13.40 -10.49 -4.06
CA MET A 197 13.96 -11.85 -4.12
C MET A 197 15.40 -11.88 -4.66
N GLU A 198 15.83 -10.85 -5.38
CA GLU A 198 17.13 -10.76 -6.02
C GLU A 198 18.20 -10.24 -5.06
N ASP A 199 19.48 -10.37 -5.44
CA ASP A 199 20.60 -9.80 -4.68
C ASP A 199 20.72 -8.28 -4.96
N ILE A 200 19.83 -7.50 -4.34
CA ILE A 200 19.80 -6.04 -4.48
C ILE A 200 20.98 -5.43 -3.73
N LYS A 201 21.85 -4.73 -4.45
CA LYS A 201 22.90 -3.90 -3.86
C LYS A 201 22.43 -2.46 -3.73
N VAL A 202 22.90 -1.75 -2.70
CA VAL A 202 22.55 -0.34 -2.51
C VAL A 202 23.04 0.54 -3.66
N GLU A 203 24.13 0.12 -4.32
CA GLU A 203 24.64 0.74 -5.54
C GLU A 203 23.62 0.69 -6.69
N ASP A 204 22.88 -0.43 -6.85
CA ASP A 204 21.83 -0.58 -7.87
C ASP A 204 20.70 0.45 -7.64
N LEU A 205 20.31 0.62 -6.38
CA LEU A 205 19.30 1.61 -6.01
C LEU A 205 19.78 3.05 -6.24
N ALA A 206 21.05 3.34 -5.97
CA ALA A 206 21.64 4.64 -6.23
C ALA A 206 21.71 4.93 -7.75
N ASN A 207 21.99 3.91 -8.56
CA ASN A 207 22.02 4.02 -10.03
C ASN A 207 20.62 4.32 -10.61
N ILE A 208 19.53 3.73 -10.05
CA ILE A 208 18.14 4.08 -10.41
C ILE A 208 17.86 5.57 -10.20
N CYS A 209 18.48 6.15 -9.17
CA CYS A 209 18.35 7.57 -8.82
C CYS A 209 19.35 8.49 -9.54
N HIS A 210 20.28 7.93 -10.30
CA HIS A 210 21.37 8.67 -10.96
C HIS A 210 22.23 9.52 -10.00
N ILE A 211 22.48 9.01 -8.79
CA ILE A 211 23.31 9.67 -7.77
C ILE A 211 24.34 8.69 -7.18
N SER A 212 25.34 9.22 -6.47
CA SER A 212 26.32 8.37 -5.79
C SER A 212 25.70 7.58 -4.64
N GLU A 213 26.19 6.37 -4.35
CA GLU A 213 25.72 5.53 -3.25
C GLU A 213 25.74 6.26 -1.90
N THR A 214 26.79 7.02 -1.61
CA THR A 214 26.91 7.78 -0.36
C THR A 214 25.80 8.84 -0.25
N HIS A 215 25.52 9.54 -1.34
CA HIS A 215 24.42 10.53 -1.38
C HIS A 215 23.08 9.83 -1.23
N PHE A 216 22.87 8.74 -1.95
CA PHE A 216 21.63 7.95 -1.88
C PHE A 216 21.35 7.48 -0.44
N ARG A 217 22.33 6.84 0.23
CA ARG A 217 22.18 6.38 1.62
C ARG A 217 21.73 7.51 2.54
N ARG A 218 22.37 8.68 2.44
CA ARG A 218 22.05 9.84 3.26
C ARG A 218 20.61 10.33 3.01
N VAL A 219 20.23 10.50 1.75
CA VAL A 219 18.92 10.99 1.33
C VAL A 219 17.84 9.97 1.72
N PHE A 220 18.03 8.71 1.37
CA PHE A 220 17.08 7.64 1.69
C PHE A 220 16.86 7.51 3.20
N THR A 221 17.94 7.48 3.99
CA THR A 221 17.82 7.37 5.45
C THR A 221 17.18 8.60 6.07
N SER A 222 17.47 9.80 5.56
CA SER A 222 16.82 11.03 6.03
C SER A 222 15.32 11.02 5.77
N TYR A 223 14.91 10.54 4.60
CA TYR A 223 13.51 10.49 4.15
C TYR A 223 12.73 9.35 4.81
N MET A 224 13.27 8.13 4.73
CA MET A 224 12.62 6.90 5.20
C MET A 224 12.77 6.63 6.71
N LYS A 225 13.69 7.32 7.40
CA LYS A 225 14.09 7.07 8.79
C LYS A 225 14.63 5.65 9.04
N MET A 226 15.01 4.96 7.96
CA MET A 226 15.67 3.65 7.98
C MET A 226 16.67 3.56 6.82
N SER A 227 17.66 2.69 6.93
CA SER A 227 18.64 2.49 5.84
C SER A 227 18.01 1.71 4.67
N PRO A 228 18.57 1.82 3.44
CA PRO A 228 18.11 1.03 2.30
C PRO A 228 18.12 -0.48 2.55
N LEU A 229 19.13 -1.00 3.23
CA LEU A 229 19.23 -2.43 3.54
C LEU A 229 18.17 -2.86 4.57
N GLU A 230 17.87 -2.03 5.57
CA GLU A 230 16.78 -2.27 6.51
C GLU A 230 15.44 -2.31 5.78
N TYR A 231 15.20 -1.40 4.83
CA TYR A 231 13.99 -1.41 4.03
C TYR A 231 13.84 -2.69 3.19
N ILE A 232 14.89 -3.09 2.45
CA ILE A 232 14.90 -4.35 1.70
C ILE A 232 14.56 -5.54 2.61
N ASN A 233 15.21 -5.62 3.78
CA ASN A 233 14.95 -6.70 4.72
C ASN A 233 13.55 -6.63 5.32
N THR A 234 12.98 -5.45 5.51
CA THR A 234 11.60 -5.24 5.97
C THR A 234 10.61 -5.82 4.97
N VAL A 235 10.73 -5.48 3.69
CA VAL A 235 9.90 -6.03 2.61
C VAL A 235 10.00 -7.56 2.58
N ARG A 236 11.23 -8.11 2.61
CA ARG A 236 11.47 -9.56 2.61
C ARG A 236 10.83 -10.28 3.79
N VAL A 237 10.91 -9.70 4.99
CA VAL A 237 10.32 -10.29 6.21
C VAL A 237 8.81 -10.29 6.15
N TYR A 238 8.17 -9.20 5.72
CA TYR A 238 6.72 -9.14 5.59
C TYR A 238 6.18 -10.12 4.54
N THR A 239 6.86 -10.23 3.40
CA THR A 239 6.54 -11.25 2.39
C THR A 239 6.73 -12.67 2.94
N ALA A 240 7.76 -12.88 3.79
CA ALA A 240 7.95 -14.18 4.43
C ALA A 240 6.82 -14.50 5.43
N CYS A 241 6.26 -13.52 6.15
CA CYS A 241 5.09 -13.73 7.01
C CYS A 241 3.93 -14.30 6.20
N GLU A 242 3.61 -13.69 5.06
CA GLU A 242 2.55 -14.15 4.16
C GLU A 242 2.80 -15.59 3.66
N LEU A 243 4.02 -15.90 3.21
CA LEU A 243 4.36 -17.25 2.76
C LEU A 243 4.33 -18.30 3.89
N LEU A 244 4.69 -17.90 5.12
CA LEU A 244 4.63 -18.79 6.29
C LEU A 244 3.20 -19.12 6.69
N GLU A 245 2.24 -18.23 6.44
CA GLU A 245 0.82 -18.42 6.74
C GLU A 245 0.08 -19.18 5.64
N THR A 246 0.43 -18.89 4.38
CA THR A 246 -0.30 -19.43 3.22
C THR A 246 0.27 -20.74 2.68
N THR A 247 1.45 -21.17 3.15
CA THR A 247 2.12 -22.38 2.65
C THR A 247 2.73 -23.22 3.75
N ASP A 248 2.84 -24.54 3.50
CA ASP A 248 3.58 -25.47 4.35
C ASP A 248 5.09 -25.59 3.99
N ALA A 249 5.60 -24.69 3.14
CA ALA A 249 6.99 -24.72 2.71
C ALA A 249 7.96 -24.67 3.91
N PRO A 250 9.07 -25.42 3.92
CA PRO A 250 10.07 -25.32 4.97
C PRO A 250 10.52 -23.86 5.21
N VAL A 251 10.76 -23.49 6.46
CA VAL A 251 11.19 -22.11 6.83
C VAL A 251 12.43 -21.68 6.06
N ALA A 252 13.35 -22.61 5.79
CA ALA A 252 14.55 -22.35 4.99
C ALA A 252 14.21 -21.99 3.53
N ASP A 253 13.23 -22.66 2.95
CA ASP A 253 12.80 -22.42 1.57
C ASP A 253 12.07 -21.07 1.47
N VAL A 254 11.27 -20.72 2.48
CA VAL A 254 10.63 -19.39 2.57
C VAL A 254 11.70 -18.29 2.65
N ALA A 255 12.73 -18.47 3.50
CA ALA A 255 13.83 -17.51 3.61
C ALA A 255 14.51 -17.29 2.25
N HIS A 256 14.81 -18.36 1.53
CA HIS A 256 15.44 -18.27 0.21
C HIS A 256 14.53 -17.61 -0.83
N LYS A 257 13.25 -17.98 -0.87
CA LYS A 257 12.25 -17.36 -1.77
C LYS A 257 12.09 -15.85 -1.53
N CYS A 258 12.30 -15.41 -0.29
CA CYS A 258 12.28 -13.99 0.05
C CYS A 258 13.62 -13.28 -0.15
N GLY A 259 14.62 -13.92 -0.77
CA GLY A 259 15.91 -13.29 -1.11
C GLY A 259 16.93 -13.27 0.01
N PHE A 260 16.75 -14.04 1.10
CA PHE A 260 17.78 -14.18 2.11
C PHE A 260 18.80 -15.26 1.70
N THR A 261 20.07 -14.90 1.71
CA THR A 261 21.16 -15.80 1.36
C THR A 261 21.47 -16.82 2.47
N THR A 262 21.15 -16.49 3.74
CA THR A 262 21.37 -17.39 4.87
C THR A 262 20.18 -17.38 5.84
N ASN A 263 19.87 -18.56 6.40
CA ASN A 263 18.84 -18.71 7.43
C ASN A 263 19.15 -17.89 8.69
N SER A 264 20.44 -17.70 9.02
CA SER A 264 20.83 -16.91 10.19
C SER A 264 20.46 -15.43 10.03
N THR A 265 20.71 -14.86 8.85
CA THR A 265 20.32 -13.48 8.54
C THR A 265 18.80 -13.34 8.52
N PHE A 266 18.10 -14.29 7.91
CA PHE A 266 16.64 -14.33 7.93
C PHE A 266 16.08 -14.33 9.34
N ASN A 267 16.46 -15.32 10.17
CA ASN A 267 15.94 -15.46 11.53
C ASN A 267 16.20 -14.22 12.39
N ARG A 268 17.38 -13.60 12.25
CA ARG A 268 17.74 -12.38 12.98
C ARG A 268 16.83 -11.21 12.56
N ASN A 269 16.67 -10.93 11.25
CA ASN A 269 15.84 -9.84 10.77
C ASN A 269 14.35 -10.09 11.08
N PHE A 270 13.90 -11.31 10.91
CA PHE A 270 12.52 -11.69 11.21
C PHE A 270 12.20 -11.47 12.70
N LYS A 271 13.05 -11.98 13.61
CA LYS A 271 12.86 -11.78 15.05
C LYS A 271 12.96 -10.31 15.46
N GLN A 272 13.84 -9.56 14.83
CA GLN A 272 13.99 -8.12 15.10
C GLN A 272 12.72 -7.34 14.72
N LEU A 273 12.10 -7.65 13.58
CA LEU A 273 10.92 -6.96 13.08
C LEU A 273 9.62 -7.48 13.70
N MET A 274 9.48 -8.80 13.82
CA MET A 274 8.22 -9.43 14.25
C MET A 274 8.17 -9.74 15.75
N GLY A 275 9.30 -9.66 16.46
CA GLY A 275 9.41 -9.97 17.89
C GLY A 275 9.49 -11.48 18.20
N VAL A 276 9.13 -12.35 17.25
CA VAL A 276 9.10 -13.81 17.37
C VAL A 276 9.91 -14.46 16.24
N THR A 277 10.21 -15.75 16.37
CA THR A 277 10.89 -16.51 15.31
C THR A 277 9.91 -16.88 14.18
N PRO A 278 10.40 -17.17 12.95
CA PRO A 278 9.55 -17.61 11.84
C PRO A 278 8.73 -18.87 12.17
N LEU A 279 9.28 -19.79 12.96
CA LEU A 279 8.59 -21.01 13.36
C LEU A 279 7.47 -20.73 14.38
N GLU A 280 7.71 -19.79 15.31
CA GLU A 280 6.69 -19.34 16.25
C GLU A 280 5.58 -18.59 15.53
N TRP A 281 5.92 -17.73 14.56
CA TRP A 281 4.97 -17.05 13.69
C TRP A 281 4.05 -18.02 12.97
N ARG A 282 4.60 -19.03 12.29
CA ARG A 282 3.81 -20.07 11.59
C ARG A 282 2.82 -20.79 12.49
N LYS A 283 3.20 -21.05 13.73
CA LYS A 283 2.33 -21.74 14.69
C LYS A 283 1.20 -20.88 15.23
N ARG A 284 1.44 -19.59 15.33
CA ARG A 284 0.52 -18.60 15.86
C ARG A 284 0.75 -17.27 15.13
N PRO A 285 0.26 -17.15 13.89
CA PRO A 285 0.33 -15.89 13.20
C PRO A 285 -0.37 -14.81 14.03
N GLU A 286 0.19 -13.61 14.10
CA GLU A 286 -0.54 -12.47 14.63
C GLU A 286 -1.85 -12.31 13.89
N SER A 287 -2.94 -12.06 14.61
CA SER A 287 -4.18 -11.71 13.95
C SER A 287 -3.96 -10.43 13.14
N TYR A 288 -4.66 -10.30 12.03
CA TYR A 288 -4.65 -9.10 11.21
C TYR A 288 -4.89 -7.83 12.04
N GLU A 289 -5.77 -7.88 13.03
CA GLU A 289 -6.05 -6.81 13.96
C GLU A 289 -4.83 -6.38 14.79
N GLN A 290 -4.02 -7.33 15.26
CA GLN A 290 -2.78 -7.04 15.98
C GLN A 290 -1.73 -6.36 15.09
N GLN A 291 -1.68 -6.72 13.80
CA GLN A 291 -0.79 -6.05 12.84
C GLN A 291 -1.23 -4.61 12.61
N LEU A 292 -2.52 -4.35 12.50
CA LEU A 292 -3.06 -2.98 12.35
C LEU A 292 -2.76 -2.11 13.57
N LEU A 293 -2.80 -2.66 14.78
CA LEU A 293 -2.48 -1.94 16.02
C LEU A 293 -1.06 -1.37 16.03
N ARG A 294 -0.11 -1.98 15.32
CA ARG A 294 1.26 -1.46 15.17
C ARG A 294 1.31 -0.10 14.46
N PHE A 295 0.30 0.19 13.64
CA PHE A 295 0.16 1.45 12.92
C PHE A 295 -0.86 2.40 13.57
N ASN A 296 -1.19 2.18 14.86
CA ASN A 296 -2.27 2.90 15.56
C ASN A 296 -3.65 2.76 14.89
N ILE A 297 -3.87 1.66 14.19
CA ILE A 297 -5.16 1.31 13.58
C ILE A 297 -5.86 0.33 14.51
N HIS A 298 -7.05 0.69 14.99
CA HIS A 298 -7.85 -0.11 15.91
C HIS A 298 -9.07 -0.71 15.18
N SER A 299 -9.18 -2.04 15.18
CA SER A 299 -10.28 -2.76 14.53
C SER A 299 -11.56 -2.85 15.39
N GLU A 300 -11.46 -2.61 16.71
CA GLU A 300 -12.56 -2.87 17.64
C GLU A 300 -13.58 -1.74 17.76
N LYS A 301 -13.26 -0.53 17.37
CA LYS A 301 -14.11 0.64 17.52
C LYS A 301 -14.18 1.42 16.21
N GLY A 302 -15.12 1.04 15.38
CA GLY A 302 -15.49 1.87 14.25
C GLY A 302 -16.03 3.24 14.70
N TRP A 303 -16.09 4.19 13.80
CA TRP A 303 -16.75 5.46 14.01
C TRP A 303 -18.27 5.36 13.89
#